data_56899e3ea9bfeb5b29edb179634c40fb
#
_entry.id   56899e3ea9bfeb5b29edb179634c40fb
#
_cell.length_a   1.000
_cell.length_b   1.000
_cell.length_c   1.000
_cell.angle_alpha   90.00
_cell.angle_beta   90.00
_cell.angle_gamma   90.00
#
_symmetry.space_group_name_H-M   'P 1'
#
loop_
_entity.id
_entity.type
_entity.pdbx_description
1 polymer ?
#
loop_
_entity_poly.entity_id
_entity_poly.type
_entity_poly.pdbx_seq_one_letter_code
_entity_poly.pdbx_strand_id
1 'polypeptide(L)'
;MNECMEIDKPLITIVMAVYEPNMQWLKEQLLSLEAQTYPNLELIIRDDCSPTVPFEQICECAATCIRSFPYEISRNERNVGSNQTFEWLTQQARGEYIAYCDQDDVWLSEKIETLYQAVLSQNAVMSYCDMAVIDAKSDVIATSLRQIRPRLEYLTGSALMKSYFFRNCTAGCSM
;
A
#
# COMPACT_ATOMS: atom_id res chain seq x y z
N MET A 1 9.69 -38.32 -7.60
CA MET A 1 8.71 -37.24 -7.81
C MET A 1 8.73 -36.43 -6.52
N ASN A 2 9.40 -35.29 -6.56
CA ASN A 2 9.36 -34.35 -5.44
C ASN A 2 8.07 -33.53 -5.61
N GLU A 3 7.04 -33.86 -4.85
CA GLU A 3 5.96 -32.91 -4.62
C GLU A 3 6.58 -31.70 -3.92
N CYS A 4 6.76 -30.63 -4.69
CA CYS A 4 6.95 -29.31 -4.13
C CYS A 4 5.68 -29.02 -3.32
N MET A 5 5.75 -29.08 -1.99
CA MET A 5 4.68 -28.50 -1.15
C MET A 5 4.62 -27.04 -1.53
N GLU A 6 3.61 -26.64 -2.30
CA GLU A 6 3.22 -25.24 -2.40
C GLU A 6 2.95 -24.78 -0.97
N ILE A 7 3.87 -24.01 -0.43
CA ILE A 7 3.63 -23.32 0.84
C ILE A 7 2.48 -22.37 0.54
N ASP A 8 1.33 -22.66 1.14
CA ASP A 8 0.14 -21.81 1.01
C ASP A 8 0.54 -20.41 1.49
N LYS A 9 0.71 -19.48 0.55
CA LYS A 9 1.16 -18.12 0.87
C LYS A 9 0.08 -17.43 1.69
N PRO A 10 0.41 -16.82 2.85
CA PRO A 10 -0.57 -16.20 3.72
C PRO A 10 -1.32 -15.06 2.99
N LEU A 11 -2.54 -14.81 3.42
CA LEU A 11 -3.30 -13.67 2.93
C LEU A 11 -2.61 -12.37 3.35
N ILE A 12 -2.43 -11.45 2.40
CA ILE A 12 -1.98 -10.07 2.66
C ILE A 12 -3.14 -9.14 2.34
N THR A 13 -3.54 -8.33 3.32
CA THR A 13 -4.54 -7.28 3.12
C THR A 13 -3.86 -5.99 2.70
N ILE A 14 -4.20 -5.48 1.52
CA ILE A 14 -3.86 -4.12 1.11
C ILE A 14 -4.94 -3.20 1.66
N VAL A 15 -4.55 -2.16 2.38
CA VAL A 15 -5.46 -1.15 2.93
C VAL A 15 -5.23 0.20 2.27
N MET A 16 -6.29 0.81 1.71
CA MET A 16 -6.22 2.07 0.97
C MET A 16 -7.24 3.07 1.50
N ALA A 17 -6.75 4.19 2.03
CA ALA A 17 -7.58 5.35 2.36
C ALA A 17 -7.66 6.28 1.15
N VAL A 18 -8.87 6.76 0.83
CA VAL A 18 -9.13 7.65 -0.30
C VAL A 18 -9.80 8.92 0.19
N TYR A 19 -9.33 10.07 -0.29
CA TYR A 19 -9.98 11.37 -0.06
C TYR A 19 -9.68 12.33 -1.21
N GLU A 20 -10.73 12.83 -1.89
CA GLU A 20 -10.61 13.75 -3.04
C GLU A 20 -9.56 13.28 -4.06
N PRO A 21 -9.62 12.02 -4.55
CA PRO A 21 -8.58 11.47 -5.38
C PRO A 21 -8.54 12.16 -6.76
N ASN A 22 -7.34 12.32 -7.31
CA ASN A 22 -7.20 12.45 -8.75
C ASN A 22 -7.55 11.11 -9.39
N MET A 23 -8.66 11.05 -10.12
CA MET A 23 -9.19 9.79 -10.66
C MET A 23 -8.22 9.09 -11.63
N GLN A 24 -7.35 9.84 -12.32
CA GLN A 24 -6.32 9.25 -13.19
C GLN A 24 -5.26 8.53 -12.34
N TRP A 25 -4.76 9.17 -11.29
CA TRP A 25 -3.75 8.56 -10.41
C TRP A 25 -4.31 7.40 -9.61
N LEU A 26 -5.55 7.53 -9.10
CA LEU A 26 -6.24 6.42 -8.44
C LEU A 26 -6.35 5.19 -9.36
N LYS A 27 -6.68 5.42 -10.65
CA LYS A 27 -6.72 4.34 -11.64
C LYS A 27 -5.35 3.70 -11.86
N GLU A 28 -4.29 4.50 -11.99
CA GLU A 28 -2.92 4.00 -12.16
C GLU A 28 -2.48 3.18 -10.93
N GLN A 29 -2.79 3.65 -9.73
CA GLN A 29 -2.53 2.91 -8.49
C GLN A 29 -3.29 1.58 -8.47
N LEU A 30 -4.59 1.57 -8.72
CA LEU A 30 -5.38 0.33 -8.72
C LEU A 30 -4.89 -0.67 -9.75
N LEU A 31 -4.53 -0.23 -10.95
CA LEU A 31 -3.93 -1.09 -11.97
C LEU A 31 -2.57 -1.66 -11.53
N SER A 32 -1.79 -0.89 -10.78
CA SER A 32 -0.52 -1.38 -10.22
C SER A 32 -0.71 -2.43 -9.12
N LEU A 33 -1.82 -2.37 -8.38
CA LEU A 33 -2.21 -3.41 -7.43
C LEU A 33 -2.67 -4.67 -8.14
N GLU A 34 -3.47 -4.54 -9.20
CA GLU A 34 -3.91 -5.67 -10.04
C GLU A 34 -2.73 -6.42 -10.67
N ALA A 35 -1.63 -5.71 -10.96
CA ALA A 35 -0.42 -6.27 -11.54
C ALA A 35 0.52 -6.97 -10.54
N GLN A 36 0.18 -7.04 -9.25
CA GLN A 36 1.04 -7.67 -8.24
C GLN A 36 1.20 -9.15 -8.49
N THR A 37 2.44 -9.66 -8.35
CA THR A 37 2.77 -11.08 -8.56
C THR A 37 2.47 -11.97 -7.37
N TYR A 38 2.22 -11.39 -6.18
CA TYR A 38 1.84 -12.15 -5.00
C TYR A 38 0.42 -12.70 -5.15
N PRO A 39 0.19 -14.02 -4.96
CA PRO A 39 -1.06 -14.66 -5.40
C PRO A 39 -2.24 -14.53 -4.43
N ASN A 40 -2.01 -14.27 -3.14
CA ASN A 40 -3.06 -14.29 -2.11
C ASN A 40 -3.25 -12.92 -1.48
N LEU A 41 -4.03 -12.08 -2.17
CA LEU A 41 -4.30 -10.69 -1.82
C LEU A 41 -5.78 -10.46 -1.55
N GLU A 42 -6.07 -9.47 -0.72
CA GLU A 42 -7.35 -8.76 -0.67
C GLU A 42 -7.08 -7.26 -0.58
N LEU A 43 -8.03 -6.44 -1.01
CA LEU A 43 -7.95 -4.99 -0.94
C LEU A 43 -9.16 -4.43 -0.19
N ILE A 44 -8.92 -3.58 0.81
CA ILE A 44 -9.97 -2.84 1.50
C ILE A 44 -9.76 -1.35 1.24
N ILE A 45 -10.75 -0.73 0.60
CA ILE A 45 -10.75 0.70 0.27
C ILE A 45 -11.74 1.43 1.16
N ARG A 46 -11.35 2.60 1.68
CA ARG A 46 -12.26 3.46 2.42
C ARG A 46 -12.14 4.91 1.96
N ASP A 47 -13.23 5.44 1.42
CA ASP A 47 -13.38 6.86 1.12
C ASP A 47 -13.67 7.65 2.41
N ASP A 48 -12.83 8.63 2.71
CA ASP A 48 -12.98 9.49 3.89
C ASP A 48 -13.94 10.66 3.65
N CYS A 49 -15.09 10.35 3.03
CA CYS A 49 -16.16 11.29 2.74
C CYS A 49 -15.72 12.42 1.78
N SER A 50 -15.21 12.05 0.60
CA SER A 50 -14.86 12.99 -0.47
C SER A 50 -16.04 13.91 -0.82
N PRO A 51 -15.92 15.25 -0.69
CA PRO A 51 -17.04 16.17 -0.93
C PRO A 51 -17.29 16.44 -2.42
N THR A 52 -16.27 16.37 -3.29
CA THR A 52 -16.41 16.74 -4.71
C THR A 52 -16.34 15.55 -5.65
N VAL A 53 -15.63 14.48 -5.29
CA VAL A 53 -15.58 13.24 -6.06
C VAL A 53 -16.72 12.31 -5.62
N PRO A 54 -17.69 11.98 -6.50
CA PRO A 54 -18.78 11.04 -6.17
C PRO A 54 -18.23 9.66 -5.79
N PHE A 55 -18.76 9.09 -4.71
CA PHE A 55 -18.37 7.75 -4.24
C PHE A 55 -18.56 6.68 -5.31
N GLU A 56 -19.60 6.82 -6.13
CA GLU A 56 -19.92 5.93 -7.24
C GLU A 56 -18.79 5.90 -8.27
N GLN A 57 -18.10 7.03 -8.55
CA GLN A 57 -16.96 7.07 -9.45
C GLN A 57 -15.76 6.29 -8.89
N ILE A 58 -15.54 6.37 -7.57
CA ILE A 58 -14.48 5.60 -6.90
C ILE A 58 -14.79 4.11 -6.99
N CYS A 59 -16.06 3.72 -6.75
CA CYS A 59 -16.52 2.34 -6.88
C CYS A 59 -16.36 1.80 -8.31
N GLU A 60 -16.75 2.57 -9.33
CA GLU A 60 -16.62 2.19 -10.74
C GLU A 60 -15.16 2.04 -11.15
N CYS A 61 -14.29 2.92 -10.65
CA CYS A 61 -12.84 2.84 -10.88
C CYS A 61 -12.28 1.53 -10.31
N ALA A 62 -12.61 1.20 -9.06
CA ALA A 62 -12.19 -0.04 -8.42
C ALA A 62 -12.70 -1.28 -9.17
N ALA A 63 -13.98 -1.31 -9.52
CA ALA A 63 -14.60 -2.42 -10.27
C ALA A 63 -14.00 -2.62 -11.67
N THR A 64 -13.51 -1.55 -12.27
CA THR A 64 -12.87 -1.62 -13.60
C THR A 64 -11.45 -2.14 -13.52
N CYS A 65 -10.73 -1.80 -12.46
CA CYS A 65 -9.30 -2.07 -12.34
C CYS A 65 -8.98 -3.39 -11.63
N ILE A 66 -9.72 -3.75 -10.56
CA ILE A 66 -9.42 -4.94 -9.74
C ILE A 66 -10.31 -6.12 -10.18
N ARG A 67 -9.69 -7.25 -10.56
CA ARG A 67 -10.37 -8.44 -11.08
C ARG A 67 -9.79 -9.76 -10.58
N SER A 68 -8.51 -9.79 -10.20
CA SER A 68 -7.80 -11.03 -9.87
C SER A 68 -7.87 -11.42 -8.39
N PHE A 69 -8.29 -10.52 -7.51
CA PHE A 69 -8.45 -10.79 -6.08
C PHE A 69 -9.66 -10.04 -5.48
N PRO A 70 -10.19 -10.49 -4.34
CA PRO A 70 -11.34 -9.84 -3.72
C PRO A 70 -11.02 -8.44 -3.23
N TYR A 71 -12.01 -7.54 -3.32
CA TYR A 71 -11.92 -6.22 -2.72
C TYR A 71 -13.23 -5.81 -2.05
N GLU A 72 -13.12 -4.94 -1.07
CA GLU A 72 -14.23 -4.28 -0.39
C GLU A 72 -14.02 -2.76 -0.47
N ILE A 73 -15.10 -2.02 -0.70
CA ILE A 73 -15.09 -0.56 -0.72
C ILE A 73 -16.20 0.00 0.14
N SER A 74 -15.89 1.00 0.94
CA SER A 74 -16.82 1.64 1.86
C SER A 74 -16.51 3.13 2.00
N ARG A 75 -17.43 3.88 2.65
CA ARG A 75 -17.29 5.32 2.84
C ARG A 75 -17.53 5.70 4.30
N ASN A 76 -16.79 6.67 4.80
CA ASN A 76 -17.07 7.32 6.07
C ASN A 76 -18.31 8.23 5.98
N GLU A 77 -19.08 8.35 7.07
CA GLU A 77 -20.21 9.27 7.13
C GLU A 77 -19.76 10.74 7.12
N ARG A 78 -18.55 11.01 7.56
CA ARG A 78 -17.89 12.32 7.55
C ARG A 78 -16.38 12.14 7.40
N ASN A 79 -15.69 13.19 6.99
CA ASN A 79 -14.22 13.20 7.01
C ASN A 79 -13.71 13.09 8.45
N VAL A 80 -12.86 12.09 8.69
CA VAL A 80 -12.25 11.82 10.00
C VAL A 80 -10.71 11.92 9.95
N GLY A 81 -10.15 12.09 8.75
CA GLY A 81 -8.72 12.18 8.48
C GLY A 81 -8.06 10.82 8.25
N SER A 82 -6.92 10.85 7.58
CA SER A 82 -6.21 9.65 7.13
C SER A 82 -5.88 8.69 8.27
N ASN A 83 -5.43 9.20 9.42
CA ASN A 83 -5.04 8.34 10.55
C ASN A 83 -6.20 7.47 11.06
N GLN A 84 -7.39 8.05 11.29
CA GLN A 84 -8.55 7.29 11.75
C GLN A 84 -9.09 6.36 10.66
N THR A 85 -9.01 6.78 9.40
CA THR A 85 -9.41 5.94 8.27
C THR A 85 -8.50 4.72 8.14
N PHE A 86 -7.19 4.88 8.25
CA PHE A 86 -6.25 3.75 8.26
C PHE A 86 -6.37 2.88 9.52
N GLU A 87 -6.63 3.47 10.69
CA GLU A 87 -6.92 2.70 11.91
C GLU A 87 -8.12 1.77 11.71
N TRP A 88 -9.22 2.30 11.16
CA TRP A 88 -10.40 1.50 10.86
C TRP A 88 -10.08 0.40 9.83
N LEU A 89 -9.39 0.73 8.73
CA LEU A 89 -8.98 -0.22 7.70
C LEU A 89 -8.14 -1.36 8.28
N THR A 90 -7.18 -1.03 9.15
CA THR A 90 -6.31 -2.00 9.83
C THR A 90 -7.13 -2.97 10.69
N GLN A 91 -8.17 -2.49 11.36
CA GLN A 91 -9.06 -3.33 12.19
C GLN A 91 -9.95 -4.27 11.35
N GLN A 92 -10.21 -3.93 10.08
CA GLN A 92 -10.99 -4.77 9.16
C GLN A 92 -10.12 -5.76 8.38
N ALA A 93 -8.81 -5.60 8.34
CA ALA A 93 -7.89 -6.47 7.63
C ALA A 93 -7.96 -7.91 8.18
N ARG A 94 -8.05 -8.88 7.26
CA ARG A 94 -8.13 -10.31 7.58
C ARG A 94 -6.81 -11.03 7.33
N GLY A 95 -5.89 -10.40 6.60
CA GLY A 95 -4.59 -10.96 6.26
C GLY A 95 -3.68 -11.11 7.46
N GLU A 96 -2.76 -12.07 7.38
CA GLU A 96 -1.68 -12.21 8.35
C GLU A 96 -0.72 -11.01 8.32
N TYR A 97 -0.63 -10.36 7.15
CA TYR A 97 0.14 -9.13 6.92
C TYR A 97 -0.75 -8.04 6.34
N ILE A 98 -0.37 -6.80 6.59
CA ILE A 98 -1.05 -5.61 6.08
C ILE A 98 -0.05 -4.78 5.28
N ALA A 99 -0.46 -4.38 4.06
CA ALA A 99 0.28 -3.45 3.21
C ALA A 99 -0.48 -2.13 3.13
N TYR A 100 0.14 -1.04 3.57
CA TYR A 100 -0.43 0.30 3.50
C TYR A 100 -0.24 0.90 2.11
N CYS A 101 -1.32 1.43 1.56
CA CYS A 101 -1.37 1.96 0.20
C CYS A 101 -1.97 3.36 0.20
N ASP A 102 -1.23 4.33 -0.32
CA ASP A 102 -1.75 5.66 -0.62
C ASP A 102 -2.46 5.64 -1.99
N GLN A 103 -3.37 6.59 -2.22
CA GLN A 103 -4.28 6.58 -3.38
C GLN A 103 -3.65 7.01 -4.71
N ASP A 104 -2.42 7.51 -4.67
CA ASP A 104 -1.74 8.24 -5.75
C ASP A 104 -0.30 7.77 -6.02
N ASP A 105 0.06 6.61 -5.48
CA ASP A 105 1.33 5.95 -5.77
C ASP A 105 1.17 4.95 -6.93
N VAL A 106 2.29 4.45 -7.46
CA VAL A 106 2.33 3.33 -8.41
C VAL A 106 3.29 2.28 -7.89
N TRP A 107 2.80 1.05 -7.70
CA TRP A 107 3.60 -0.04 -7.18
C TRP A 107 4.25 -0.86 -8.29
N LEU A 108 5.53 -1.22 -8.10
CA LEU A 108 6.16 -2.23 -8.95
C LEU A 108 5.47 -3.60 -8.72
N SER A 109 5.36 -4.39 -9.77
CA SER A 109 4.64 -5.68 -9.75
C SER A 109 5.14 -6.66 -8.68
N GLU A 110 6.43 -6.63 -8.35
CA GLU A 110 7.05 -7.50 -7.37
C GLU A 110 7.10 -6.91 -5.95
N LYS A 111 6.47 -5.75 -5.69
CA LYS A 111 6.60 -5.06 -4.40
C LYS A 111 6.18 -5.95 -3.23
N ILE A 112 4.96 -6.49 -3.26
CA ILE A 112 4.44 -7.32 -2.17
C ILE A 112 5.28 -8.59 -1.99
N GLU A 113 5.61 -9.28 -3.07
CA GLU A 113 6.44 -10.48 -3.01
C GLU A 113 7.81 -10.20 -2.39
N THR A 114 8.46 -9.13 -2.82
CA THR A 114 9.78 -8.72 -2.32
C THR A 114 9.75 -8.38 -0.83
N LEU A 115 8.74 -7.60 -0.39
CA LEU A 115 8.59 -7.21 1.01
C LEU A 115 8.27 -8.42 1.90
N TYR A 116 7.42 -9.33 1.44
CA TYR A 116 7.10 -10.57 2.14
C TYR A 116 8.35 -11.46 2.32
N GLN A 117 9.13 -11.66 1.26
CA GLN A 117 10.38 -12.42 1.33
C GLN A 117 11.41 -11.77 2.29
N ALA A 118 11.45 -10.45 2.36
CA ALA A 118 12.29 -9.74 3.31
C ALA A 118 11.87 -10.00 4.78
N VAL A 119 10.56 -10.02 5.06
CA VAL A 119 10.02 -10.37 6.39
C VAL A 119 10.44 -11.78 6.77
N LEU A 120 10.24 -12.76 5.89
CA LEU A 120 10.54 -14.17 6.15
C LEU A 120 12.03 -14.40 6.36
N SER A 121 12.88 -13.89 5.45
CA SER A 121 14.34 -14.15 5.47
C SER A 121 15.03 -13.57 6.70
N GLN A 122 14.48 -12.50 7.26
CA GLN A 122 15.04 -11.82 8.42
C GLN A 122 14.28 -12.09 9.73
N ASN A 123 13.22 -12.92 9.68
CA ASN A 123 12.29 -13.13 10.80
C ASN A 123 11.85 -11.80 11.41
N ALA A 124 11.50 -10.85 10.54
CA ALA A 124 11.12 -9.49 10.90
C ALA A 124 9.60 -9.37 11.06
N VAL A 125 9.15 -8.39 11.84
CA VAL A 125 7.72 -8.08 12.01
C VAL A 125 7.24 -7.06 10.98
N MET A 126 8.15 -6.42 10.26
CA MET A 126 7.85 -5.37 9.27
C MET A 126 8.99 -5.29 8.25
N SER A 127 8.62 -5.00 7.01
CA SER A 127 9.55 -4.61 5.94
C SER A 127 9.09 -3.32 5.27
N TYR A 128 9.99 -2.62 4.64
CA TYR A 128 9.72 -1.44 3.84
C TYR A 128 10.73 -1.30 2.71
N CYS A 129 10.37 -0.57 1.66
CA CYS A 129 11.24 -0.34 0.49
C CYS A 129 11.56 1.15 0.30
N ASP A 130 12.54 1.43 -0.56
CA ASP A 130 12.75 2.76 -1.13
C ASP A 130 11.68 3.06 -2.18
N MET A 131 11.53 4.32 -2.53
CA MET A 131 10.57 4.79 -3.52
C MET A 131 11.29 5.66 -4.54
N ALA A 132 10.98 5.44 -5.82
CA ALA A 132 11.23 6.44 -6.85
C ALA A 132 10.23 7.59 -6.70
N VAL A 133 10.63 8.80 -7.08
CA VAL A 133 9.74 9.95 -7.11
C VAL A 133 9.36 10.21 -8.56
N ILE A 134 8.08 10.30 -8.82
CA ILE A 134 7.51 10.58 -10.13
C ILE A 134 6.80 11.95 -10.12
N ASP A 135 6.68 12.57 -11.28
CA ASP A 135 5.91 13.79 -11.46
C ASP A 135 4.42 13.49 -11.77
N ALA A 136 3.65 14.54 -12.01
CA ALA A 136 2.22 14.44 -12.33
C ALA A 136 1.90 13.68 -13.64
N LYS A 137 2.92 13.34 -14.45
CA LYS A 137 2.81 12.56 -15.68
C LYS A 137 3.35 11.15 -15.52
N SER A 138 3.69 10.75 -14.30
CA SER A 138 4.34 9.48 -13.94
C SER A 138 5.77 9.34 -14.50
N ASP A 139 6.42 10.45 -14.91
CA ASP A 139 7.82 10.43 -15.30
C ASP A 139 8.72 10.43 -14.06
N VAL A 140 9.75 9.56 -14.05
CA VAL A 140 10.67 9.43 -12.90
C VAL A 140 11.59 10.65 -12.83
N ILE A 141 11.48 11.44 -11.75
CA ILE A 141 12.33 12.60 -11.46
C ILE A 141 13.45 12.31 -10.46
N ALA A 142 13.30 11.25 -9.65
CA ALA A 142 14.37 10.73 -8.80
C ALA A 142 14.19 9.22 -8.60
N THR A 143 15.29 8.47 -8.67
CA THR A 143 15.27 7.00 -8.53
C THR A 143 15.23 6.52 -7.08
N SER A 144 15.34 7.46 -6.12
CA SER A 144 15.25 7.19 -4.69
C SER A 144 14.72 8.43 -3.98
N LEU A 145 13.80 8.24 -3.03
CA LEU A 145 13.29 9.31 -2.18
C LEU A 145 14.42 10.00 -1.38
N ARG A 146 15.51 9.28 -1.08
CA ARG A 146 16.69 9.82 -0.38
C ARG A 146 17.38 10.94 -1.15
N GLN A 147 17.28 10.97 -2.48
CA GLN A 147 17.84 12.05 -3.30
C GLN A 147 17.15 13.38 -3.02
N ILE A 148 15.85 13.35 -2.69
CA ILE A 148 15.06 14.54 -2.38
C ILE A 148 15.00 14.80 -0.88
N ARG A 149 15.00 13.73 -0.07
CA ARG A 149 14.97 13.77 1.40
C ARG A 149 16.21 13.09 1.99
N PRO A 150 17.39 13.69 1.92
CA PRO A 150 18.67 13.05 2.31
C PRO A 150 18.76 12.70 3.81
N ARG A 151 17.82 13.18 4.63
CA ARG A 151 17.72 12.81 6.07
C ARG A 151 16.94 11.52 6.32
N LEU A 152 16.32 10.93 5.29
CA LEU A 152 15.74 9.59 5.40
C LEU A 152 16.87 8.56 5.44
N GLU A 153 16.92 7.80 6.52
CA GLU A 153 17.88 6.71 6.71
C GLU A 153 17.07 5.41 6.76
N TYR A 154 17.43 4.47 5.90
CA TYR A 154 16.89 3.11 5.98
C TYR A 154 17.64 2.35 7.06
N LEU A 155 17.00 2.18 8.21
CA LEU A 155 17.58 1.60 9.40
C LEU A 155 16.97 0.21 9.65
N THR A 156 17.69 -0.63 10.36
CA THR A 156 17.24 -1.96 10.75
C THR A 156 17.43 -2.21 12.25
N GLY A 157 16.68 -3.18 12.79
CA GLY A 157 16.81 -3.60 14.19
C GLY A 157 16.59 -2.49 15.21
N SER A 158 17.43 -2.44 16.23
CA SER A 158 17.29 -1.47 17.34
C SER A 158 17.48 -0.01 16.93
N ALA A 159 18.23 0.25 15.86
CA ALA A 159 18.41 1.60 15.31
C ALA A 159 17.10 2.10 14.68
N LEU A 160 16.38 1.23 13.96
CA LEU A 160 15.06 1.53 13.42
C LEU A 160 14.06 1.87 14.53
N MET A 161 13.96 1.04 15.57
CA MET A 161 13.07 1.27 16.72
C MET A 161 13.31 2.63 17.38
N LYS A 162 14.58 3.00 17.62
CA LYS A 162 14.93 4.31 18.18
C LYS A 162 14.55 5.44 17.22
N SER A 163 14.75 5.26 15.92
CA SER A 163 14.42 6.28 14.93
C SER A 163 12.92 6.53 14.85
N TYR A 164 12.08 5.48 14.86
CA TYR A 164 10.62 5.63 14.91
C TYR A 164 10.13 6.41 16.15
N PHE A 165 10.79 6.27 17.28
CA PHE A 165 10.43 7.01 18.49
C PHE A 165 10.69 8.52 18.38
N PHE A 166 11.72 8.94 17.65
CA PHE A 166 12.16 10.33 17.59
C PHE A 166 11.88 11.05 16.27
N ARG A 167 11.73 10.29 15.18
CA ARG A 167 11.44 10.82 13.83
C ARG A 167 10.91 9.72 12.93
N ASN A 168 10.00 10.10 12.05
CA ASN A 168 9.54 9.17 11.01
C ASN A 168 10.68 8.94 9.98
N CYS A 169 11.09 7.68 9.80
CA CYS A 169 12.13 7.30 8.85
C CYS A 169 11.61 6.52 7.62
N THR A 170 10.29 6.27 7.57
CA THR A 170 9.64 5.63 6.41
C THR A 170 8.39 6.42 6.02
N ALA A 171 7.97 6.28 4.77
CA ALA A 171 6.66 6.74 4.34
C ALA A 171 5.65 5.57 4.43
N GLY A 172 4.38 5.86 4.74
CA GLY A 172 3.33 4.85 4.89
C GLY A 172 3.23 3.92 3.67
N CYS A 173 3.27 4.50 2.49
CA CYS A 173 3.21 3.77 1.22
C CYS A 173 4.43 2.87 0.91
N SER A 174 5.50 2.93 1.70
CA SER A 174 6.69 2.08 1.54
C SER A 174 6.62 0.77 2.35
N MET A 175 5.65 0.64 3.24
CA MET A 175 5.46 -0.53 4.12
C MET A 175 4.58 -1.60 3.49
#